data_bf8ce3116a75a36602b5fafe740a02a4
#
_entry.id   bf8ce3116a75a36602b5fafe740a02a4
#
_cell.length_a   1.000
_cell.length_b   1.000
_cell.length_c   1.000
_cell.angle_alpha   90.00
_cell.angle_beta   90.00
_cell.angle_gamma   90.00
#
_symmetry.space_group_name_H-M   'P 1'
#
loop_
_entity.id
_entity.type
_entity.pdbx_description
1 polymer ?
#
loop_
_entity_poly.entity_id
_entity_poly.type
_entity_poly.pdbx_seq_one_letter_code
_entity_poly.pdbx_strand_id
1 'polypeptide(L)'
;MTDEEVMEELLNSDGYSFPTWTLTLGLPTYEMRDVMSLIASDKGPIPDDATFISEYLHMDGAVVESSVKELLDRRLVYRRGSYLIPDLEMCDRIYEANIAGRKAKVAFDIDEASCPPIPLAAMRAGEVYPDSSLIARLVLGFISAWSFEADFCPYCQHDIAKLLGLDESDVEDAIAFWGEKGLVDRACGPLFNKERLNVNLFAWNDLYGALDWGEEWEKFGLC
;
A
#
# COMPACT_ATOMS: atom_id res chain seq x y z
N MET A 1 -14.66 17.07 -14.37
CA MET A 1 -13.38 16.42 -14.36
C MET A 1 -13.40 15.41 -15.49
N THR A 2 -12.51 15.51 -16.44
CA THR A 2 -12.36 14.56 -17.55
C THR A 2 -11.56 13.35 -17.05
N ASP A 3 -11.62 12.22 -17.76
CA ASP A 3 -10.83 11.04 -17.41
C ASP A 3 -9.34 11.36 -17.39
N GLU A 4 -8.90 12.27 -18.26
CA GLU A 4 -7.53 12.76 -18.36
C GLU A 4 -7.11 13.58 -17.11
N GLU A 5 -7.98 14.47 -16.61
CA GLU A 5 -7.75 15.24 -15.39
C GLU A 5 -7.68 14.34 -14.14
N VAL A 6 -8.49 13.27 -14.09
CA VAL A 6 -8.45 12.28 -13.00
C VAL A 6 -7.14 11.49 -13.04
N MET A 7 -6.72 11.07 -14.24
CA MET A 7 -5.45 10.37 -14.46
C MET A 7 -4.26 11.22 -14.02
N GLU A 8 -4.24 12.49 -14.44
CA GLU A 8 -3.17 13.42 -14.08
C GLU A 8 -3.10 13.67 -12.57
N GLU A 9 -4.26 13.84 -11.90
CA GLU A 9 -4.33 14.04 -10.45
C GLU A 9 -3.86 12.79 -9.67
N LEU A 10 -4.21 11.60 -10.15
CA LEU A 10 -3.78 10.34 -9.53
C LEU A 10 -2.29 10.09 -9.70
N LEU A 11 -1.72 10.34 -10.88
CA LEU A 11 -0.30 10.19 -11.15
C LEU A 11 0.54 11.21 -10.37
N ASN A 12 0.00 12.40 -10.12
CA ASN A 12 0.66 13.47 -9.38
C ASN A 12 0.51 13.36 -7.86
N SER A 13 -0.08 12.28 -7.34
CA SER A 13 -0.27 12.12 -5.91
C SER A 13 0.88 11.31 -5.29
N ASP A 14 1.46 11.81 -4.19
CA ASP A 14 2.59 11.19 -3.48
C ASP A 14 2.30 9.82 -2.82
N GLY A 15 1.14 9.25 -3.08
CA GLY A 15 0.73 7.96 -2.54
C GLY A 15 -0.79 7.85 -2.43
N TYR A 16 -1.25 6.73 -1.94
CA TYR A 16 -2.66 6.51 -1.62
C TYR A 16 -2.78 6.02 -0.17
N SER A 17 -3.87 6.41 0.47
CA SER A 17 -4.22 5.85 1.76
C SER A 17 -4.49 4.37 1.58
N PHE A 18 -3.78 3.53 2.34
CA PHE A 18 -4.03 2.09 2.36
C PHE A 18 -5.13 1.83 3.42
N PRO A 19 -6.40 1.69 3.01
CA PRO A 19 -7.46 1.48 3.97
C PRO A 19 -7.26 0.11 4.62
N THR A 20 -6.90 0.08 5.89
CA THR A 20 -6.63 -1.17 6.64
C THR A 20 -7.78 -2.15 6.59
N TRP A 21 -9.01 -1.67 6.44
CA TRP A 21 -10.18 -2.52 6.30
C TRP A 21 -10.15 -3.39 5.01
N THR A 22 -9.46 -2.95 3.94
CA THR A 22 -9.33 -3.77 2.72
C THR A 22 -8.59 -5.07 2.98
N LEU A 23 -7.68 -5.08 3.96
CA LEU A 23 -6.93 -6.26 4.38
C LEU A 23 -7.81 -7.33 5.02
N THR A 24 -8.96 -6.93 5.56
CA THR A 24 -9.89 -7.82 6.25
C THR A 24 -10.92 -8.46 5.32
N LEU A 25 -10.93 -8.09 4.03
CA LEU A 25 -11.90 -8.58 3.05
C LEU A 25 -11.67 -10.05 2.64
N GLY A 26 -10.59 -10.67 3.11
CA GLY A 26 -10.29 -12.08 2.78
C GLY A 26 -9.97 -12.26 1.30
N LEU A 27 -9.34 -11.27 0.68
CA LEU A 27 -8.91 -11.33 -0.72
C LEU A 27 -7.78 -12.36 -0.87
N PRO A 28 -7.83 -13.23 -1.90
CA PRO A 28 -6.95 -14.39 -1.99
C PRO A 28 -5.51 -14.06 -2.38
N THR A 29 -5.27 -12.91 -3.04
CA THR A 29 -3.94 -12.52 -3.49
C THR A 29 -3.60 -11.10 -3.03
N TYR A 30 -2.31 -10.80 -2.94
CA TYR A 30 -1.83 -9.47 -2.55
C TYR A 30 -2.11 -8.44 -3.65
N GLU A 31 -1.97 -8.84 -4.90
CA GLU A 31 -2.26 -8.00 -6.06
C GLU A 31 -3.72 -7.52 -6.04
N MET A 32 -4.64 -8.42 -5.70
CA MET A 32 -6.05 -8.07 -5.56
C MET A 32 -6.29 -7.10 -4.40
N ARG A 33 -5.54 -7.23 -3.29
CA ARG A 33 -5.59 -6.30 -2.17
C ARG A 33 -5.12 -4.91 -2.57
N ASP A 34 -4.01 -4.82 -3.33
CA ASP A 34 -3.48 -3.55 -3.80
C ASP A 34 -4.43 -2.87 -4.78
N VAL A 35 -4.97 -3.62 -5.75
CA VAL A 35 -5.99 -3.10 -6.67
C VAL A 35 -7.23 -2.61 -5.90
N MET A 36 -7.70 -3.37 -4.90
CA MET A 36 -8.83 -2.97 -4.07
C MET A 36 -8.50 -1.72 -3.24
N SER A 37 -7.29 -1.65 -2.69
CA SER A 37 -6.84 -0.51 -1.88
C SER A 37 -6.74 0.77 -2.72
N LEU A 38 -6.26 0.68 -3.95
CA LEU A 38 -6.26 1.79 -4.88
C LEU A 38 -7.70 2.26 -5.19
N ILE A 39 -8.60 1.32 -5.53
CA ILE A 39 -9.99 1.64 -5.85
C ILE A 39 -10.73 2.25 -4.64
N ALA A 40 -10.39 1.82 -3.43
CA ALA A 40 -11.00 2.29 -2.18
C ALA A 40 -10.29 3.51 -1.58
N SER A 41 -9.24 4.01 -2.21
CA SER A 41 -8.47 5.14 -1.70
C SER A 41 -9.25 6.45 -1.77
N ASP A 42 -8.77 7.44 -1.05
CA ASP A 42 -9.30 8.81 -1.02
C ASP A 42 -9.02 9.63 -2.30
N LYS A 43 -8.32 9.05 -3.27
CA LYS A 43 -7.99 9.69 -4.56
C LYS A 43 -9.18 9.88 -5.49
N GLY A 44 -10.34 9.34 -5.12
CA GLY A 44 -11.56 9.43 -5.92
C GLY A 44 -11.78 8.23 -6.84
N PRO A 45 -12.71 8.34 -7.78
CA PRO A 45 -13.04 7.23 -8.68
C PRO A 45 -11.84 6.82 -9.55
N ILE A 46 -11.46 5.55 -9.53
CA ILE A 46 -10.36 5.02 -10.33
C ILE A 46 -10.87 4.64 -11.72
N PRO A 47 -10.18 5.03 -12.81
CA PRO A 47 -10.55 4.61 -14.15
C PRO A 47 -10.61 3.09 -14.31
N ASP A 48 -11.64 2.58 -15.01
CA ASP A 48 -11.74 1.15 -15.38
C ASP A 48 -10.82 0.87 -16.58
N ASP A 49 -9.54 1.10 -16.37
CA ASP A 49 -8.46 0.93 -17.34
C ASP A 49 -7.33 0.13 -16.69
N ALA A 50 -7.18 -1.12 -17.13
CA ALA A 50 -6.16 -2.03 -16.60
C ALA A 50 -4.75 -1.52 -16.90
N THR A 51 -4.54 -0.79 -18.00
CA THR A 51 -3.23 -0.21 -18.32
C THR A 51 -2.86 0.86 -17.30
N PHE A 52 -3.79 1.77 -17.01
CA PHE A 52 -3.60 2.79 -15.98
C PHE A 52 -3.28 2.18 -14.61
N ILE A 53 -4.10 1.22 -14.15
CA ILE A 53 -3.90 0.57 -12.85
C ILE A 53 -2.56 -0.19 -12.82
N SER A 54 -2.21 -0.86 -13.93
CA SER A 54 -0.96 -1.59 -14.10
C SER A 54 0.26 -0.67 -13.98
N GLU A 55 0.24 0.47 -14.67
CA GLU A 55 1.29 1.48 -14.61
C GLU A 55 1.39 2.11 -13.22
N TYR A 56 0.25 2.45 -12.61
CA TYR A 56 0.21 3.06 -11.28
C TYR A 56 0.74 2.14 -10.19
N LEU A 57 0.32 0.86 -10.18
CA LEU A 57 0.74 -0.12 -9.18
C LEU A 57 2.01 -0.89 -9.55
N HIS A 58 2.58 -0.66 -10.74
CA HIS A 58 3.70 -1.44 -11.28
C HIS A 58 3.43 -2.96 -11.26
N MET A 59 2.25 -3.34 -11.72
CA MET A 59 1.80 -4.72 -11.82
C MET A 59 1.69 -5.16 -13.28
N ASP A 60 1.74 -6.47 -13.51
CA ASP A 60 1.38 -7.04 -14.81
C ASP A 60 -0.08 -6.77 -15.15
N GLY A 61 -0.36 -6.29 -16.37
CA GLY A 61 -1.71 -5.92 -16.81
C GLY A 61 -2.70 -7.08 -16.76
N ALA A 62 -2.28 -8.31 -17.06
CA ALA A 62 -3.15 -9.49 -16.99
C ALA A 62 -3.52 -9.83 -15.52
N VAL A 63 -2.61 -9.57 -14.58
CA VAL A 63 -2.86 -9.71 -13.14
C VAL A 63 -3.87 -8.67 -12.68
N VAL A 64 -3.74 -7.42 -13.14
CA VAL A 64 -4.71 -6.35 -12.84
C VAL A 64 -6.08 -6.68 -13.40
N GLU A 65 -6.19 -7.08 -14.68
CA GLU A 65 -7.46 -7.48 -15.28
C GLU A 65 -8.14 -8.61 -14.51
N SER A 66 -7.37 -9.63 -14.12
CA SER A 66 -7.87 -10.75 -13.32
C SER A 66 -8.35 -10.28 -11.95
N SER A 67 -7.60 -9.40 -11.31
CA SER A 67 -7.94 -8.84 -9.98
C SER A 67 -9.22 -8.01 -10.04
N VAL A 68 -9.31 -7.09 -10.99
CA VAL A 68 -10.52 -6.26 -11.21
C VAL A 68 -11.74 -7.13 -11.49
N LYS A 69 -11.61 -8.15 -12.36
CA LYS A 69 -12.69 -9.08 -12.65
C LYS A 69 -13.18 -9.78 -11.39
N GLU A 70 -12.28 -10.34 -10.59
CA GLU A 70 -12.62 -11.05 -9.36
C GLU A 70 -13.30 -10.12 -8.34
N LEU A 71 -12.83 -8.86 -8.20
CA LEU A 71 -13.45 -7.87 -7.33
C LEU A 71 -14.89 -7.54 -7.76
N LEU A 72 -15.13 -7.43 -9.07
CA LEU A 72 -16.47 -7.25 -9.64
C LEU A 72 -17.36 -8.47 -9.39
N ASP A 73 -16.85 -9.70 -9.61
CA ASP A 73 -17.58 -10.95 -9.39
C ASP A 73 -17.95 -11.12 -7.91
N ARG A 74 -17.10 -10.67 -7.00
CA ARG A 74 -17.37 -10.64 -5.54
C ARG A 74 -18.25 -9.50 -5.10
N ARG A 75 -18.59 -8.56 -5.98
CA ARG A 75 -19.38 -7.35 -5.69
C ARG A 75 -18.70 -6.42 -4.68
N LEU A 76 -17.40 -6.45 -4.58
CA LEU A 76 -16.63 -5.50 -3.77
C LEU A 76 -16.43 -4.17 -4.48
N VAL A 77 -16.54 -4.21 -5.81
CA VAL A 77 -16.39 -3.08 -6.73
C VAL A 77 -17.52 -3.14 -7.74
N TYR A 78 -17.98 -2.02 -8.19
CA TYR A 78 -18.91 -1.90 -9.32
C TYR A 78 -18.45 -0.84 -10.33
N ARG A 79 -18.94 -0.96 -11.56
CA ARG A 79 -18.66 0.00 -12.63
C ARG A 79 -19.67 1.14 -12.61
N ARG A 80 -19.18 2.37 -12.68
CA ARG A 80 -20.03 3.55 -12.88
C ARG A 80 -19.45 4.39 -14.03
N GLY A 81 -20.01 4.22 -15.23
CA GLY A 81 -19.41 4.79 -16.44
C GLY A 81 -18.07 4.15 -16.74
N SER A 82 -17.04 4.96 -16.88
CA SER A 82 -15.65 4.55 -17.10
C SER A 82 -14.85 4.35 -15.81
N TYR A 83 -15.51 4.30 -14.65
CA TYR A 83 -14.83 4.24 -13.35
C TYR A 83 -15.19 2.99 -12.56
N LEU A 84 -14.23 2.55 -11.76
CA LEU A 84 -14.38 1.54 -10.72
C LEU A 84 -14.69 2.24 -9.38
N ILE A 85 -15.74 1.79 -8.71
CA ILE A 85 -16.21 2.35 -7.45
C ILE A 85 -16.30 1.23 -6.41
N PRO A 86 -15.77 1.40 -5.17
CA PRO A 86 -15.93 0.40 -4.13
C PRO A 86 -17.40 0.31 -3.67
N ASP A 87 -17.90 -0.91 -3.48
CA ASP A 87 -19.17 -1.15 -2.81
C ASP A 87 -18.96 -1.15 -1.31
N LEU A 88 -18.99 0.05 -0.72
CA LEU A 88 -18.71 0.24 0.71
C LEU A 88 -19.68 -0.55 1.58
N GLU A 89 -20.95 -0.69 1.20
CA GLU A 89 -21.91 -1.46 1.98
C GLU A 89 -21.56 -2.95 2.03
N MET A 90 -21.11 -3.51 0.91
CA MET A 90 -20.65 -4.89 0.87
C MET A 90 -19.32 -5.06 1.62
N CYS A 91 -18.41 -4.11 1.47
CA CYS A 91 -17.14 -4.11 2.18
C CYS A 91 -17.33 -4.05 3.70
N ASP A 92 -18.21 -3.17 4.19
CA ASP A 92 -18.54 -3.05 5.61
C ASP A 92 -19.13 -4.34 6.18
N ARG A 93 -20.03 -5.00 5.46
CA ARG A 93 -20.60 -6.29 5.88
C ARG A 93 -19.54 -7.36 6.05
N ILE A 94 -18.58 -7.44 5.12
CA ILE A 94 -17.49 -8.42 5.18
C ILE A 94 -16.53 -8.06 6.31
N TYR A 95 -16.19 -6.77 6.43
CA TYR A 95 -15.36 -6.24 7.50
C TYR A 95 -15.92 -6.58 8.87
N GLU A 96 -17.19 -6.25 9.13
CA GLU A 96 -17.85 -6.54 10.38
C GLU A 96 -17.87 -8.07 10.70
N ALA A 97 -18.15 -8.89 9.70
CA ALA A 97 -18.16 -10.34 9.87
C ALA A 97 -16.77 -10.88 10.23
N ASN A 98 -15.72 -10.35 9.59
CA ASN A 98 -14.34 -10.78 9.82
C ASN A 98 -13.77 -10.24 11.15
N ILE A 99 -14.09 -8.99 11.52
CA ILE A 99 -13.68 -8.39 12.79
C ILE A 99 -14.42 -9.02 13.98
N ALA A 100 -15.68 -9.34 13.85
CA ALA A 100 -16.41 -10.01 14.94
C ALA A 100 -15.70 -11.29 15.40
N GLY A 101 -15.04 -12.00 14.47
CA GLY A 101 -14.18 -13.15 14.78
C GLY A 101 -12.79 -12.79 15.33
N ARG A 102 -12.29 -11.58 15.09
CA ARG A 102 -10.93 -11.13 15.45
C ARG A 102 -10.86 -10.27 16.71
N LYS A 103 -11.92 -9.55 17.10
CA LYS A 103 -11.96 -8.68 18.29
C LYS A 103 -11.52 -9.35 19.59
N ALA A 104 -11.52 -10.68 19.64
CA ALA A 104 -10.99 -11.42 20.77
C ALA A 104 -9.45 -11.56 20.79
N LYS A 105 -8.73 -11.08 19.75
CA LYS A 105 -7.29 -11.37 19.58
C LYS A 105 -6.37 -10.16 19.34
N VAL A 106 -6.88 -8.97 19.09
CA VAL A 106 -6.05 -7.80 18.76
C VAL A 106 -6.24 -6.73 19.81
N ALA A 107 -5.18 -6.44 20.58
CA ALA A 107 -5.16 -5.45 21.66
C ALA A 107 -4.97 -3.99 21.16
N PHE A 108 -5.14 -3.72 19.87
CA PHE A 108 -5.01 -2.39 19.30
C PHE A 108 -6.26 -2.01 18.54
N ASP A 109 -6.99 -1.02 19.06
CA ASP A 109 -7.91 -0.21 18.27
C ASP A 109 -7.04 0.66 17.33
N ILE A 110 -6.78 0.16 16.13
CA ILE A 110 -6.23 1.02 15.09
C ILE A 110 -7.40 1.83 14.59
N ASP A 111 -7.35 3.12 14.89
CA ASP A 111 -8.22 4.09 14.26
C ASP A 111 -7.87 4.12 12.76
N GLU A 112 -8.71 3.51 11.94
CA GLU A 112 -8.50 3.38 10.50
C GLU A 112 -8.35 4.75 9.81
N ALA A 113 -8.95 5.79 10.40
CA ALA A 113 -8.83 7.16 9.93
C ALA A 113 -7.40 7.74 10.12
N SER A 114 -6.56 7.06 10.89
CA SER A 114 -5.19 7.53 11.19
C SER A 114 -4.07 6.79 10.46
N CYS A 115 -4.40 5.84 9.57
CA CYS A 115 -3.36 5.18 8.77
C CYS A 115 -2.76 6.18 7.77
N PRO A 116 -1.45 6.45 7.85
CA PRO A 116 -0.81 7.36 6.92
C PRO A 116 -0.81 6.76 5.50
N PRO A 117 -0.81 7.62 4.46
CA PRO A 117 -0.77 7.16 3.08
C PRO A 117 0.53 6.40 2.78
N ILE A 118 0.44 5.34 2.01
CA ILE A 118 1.62 4.60 1.53
C ILE A 118 2.26 5.43 0.41
N PRO A 119 3.55 5.76 0.53
CA PRO A 119 4.26 6.49 -0.50
C PRO A 119 4.33 5.70 -1.81
N LEU A 120 4.00 6.34 -2.93
CA LEU A 120 4.09 5.72 -4.26
C LEU A 120 5.50 5.21 -4.58
N ALA A 121 6.54 5.90 -4.09
CA ALA A 121 7.93 5.47 -4.26
C ALA A 121 8.19 4.06 -3.73
N ALA A 122 7.54 3.65 -2.62
CA ALA A 122 7.67 2.29 -2.11
C ALA A 122 7.08 1.25 -3.08
N MET A 123 5.93 1.55 -3.69
CA MET A 123 5.29 0.65 -4.66
C MET A 123 6.10 0.57 -5.95
N ARG A 124 6.70 1.69 -6.37
CA ARG A 124 7.58 1.78 -7.53
C ARG A 124 9.02 1.31 -7.29
N ALA A 125 9.38 0.96 -6.06
CA ALA A 125 10.73 0.49 -5.74
C ALA A 125 11.18 -0.73 -6.59
N GLY A 126 10.25 -1.47 -7.19
CA GLY A 126 10.55 -2.54 -8.14
C GLY A 126 11.27 -2.08 -9.42
N GLU A 127 11.20 -0.80 -9.79
CA GLU A 127 11.94 -0.23 -10.92
C GLU A 127 13.46 -0.17 -10.62
N VAL A 128 13.80 0.14 -9.38
CA VAL A 128 15.20 0.25 -8.92
C VAL A 128 15.71 -1.09 -8.38
N TYR A 129 14.81 -1.85 -7.73
CA TYR A 129 15.09 -3.15 -7.13
C TYR A 129 14.16 -4.22 -7.74
N PRO A 130 14.45 -4.71 -8.96
CA PRO A 130 13.56 -5.62 -9.69
C PRO A 130 13.39 -6.99 -9.03
N ASP A 131 14.26 -7.33 -8.10
CA ASP A 131 14.19 -8.52 -7.24
C ASP A 131 13.25 -8.34 -6.03
N SER A 132 12.71 -7.14 -5.80
CA SER A 132 11.74 -6.91 -4.74
C SER A 132 10.38 -7.50 -5.07
N SER A 133 9.87 -8.33 -4.17
CA SER A 133 8.50 -8.85 -4.28
C SER A 133 7.47 -7.75 -3.99
N LEU A 134 6.22 -7.95 -4.43
CA LEU A 134 5.13 -7.05 -4.05
C LEU A 134 4.94 -6.96 -2.54
N ILE A 135 5.10 -8.09 -1.82
CA ILE A 135 5.07 -8.12 -0.35
C ILE A 135 6.17 -7.22 0.24
N ALA A 136 7.38 -7.33 -0.29
CA ALA A 136 8.50 -6.49 0.17
C ALA A 136 8.18 -5.00 -0.02
N ARG A 137 7.63 -4.61 -1.18
CA ARG A 137 7.24 -3.22 -1.46
C ARG A 137 6.12 -2.73 -0.54
N LEU A 138 5.13 -3.58 -0.27
CA LEU A 138 4.04 -3.28 0.63
C LEU A 138 4.54 -3.05 2.08
N VAL A 139 5.44 -3.90 2.55
CA VAL A 139 6.06 -3.76 3.89
C VAL A 139 6.92 -2.49 3.95
N LEU A 140 7.70 -2.19 2.90
CA LEU A 140 8.44 -0.93 2.82
C LEU A 140 7.51 0.27 2.89
N GLY A 141 6.41 0.22 2.12
CA GLY A 141 5.40 1.28 2.09
C GLY A 141 4.78 1.52 3.47
N PHE A 142 4.43 0.45 4.17
CA PHE A 142 3.88 0.55 5.52
C PHE A 142 4.89 1.16 6.52
N ILE A 143 6.14 0.68 6.50
CA ILE A 143 7.18 1.20 7.40
C ILE A 143 7.48 2.67 7.08
N SER A 144 7.60 3.03 5.80
CA SER A 144 7.90 4.41 5.39
C SER A 144 6.77 5.37 5.75
N ALA A 145 5.52 4.98 5.51
CA ALA A 145 4.36 5.78 5.85
C ALA A 145 4.36 6.19 7.34
N TRP A 146 4.57 5.23 8.23
CA TRP A 146 4.67 5.50 9.66
C TRP A 146 5.94 6.24 10.06
N SER A 147 7.08 5.96 9.40
CA SER A 147 8.34 6.66 9.68
C SER A 147 8.25 8.15 9.35
N PHE A 148 7.51 8.51 8.29
CA PHE A 148 7.30 9.91 7.92
C PHE A 148 6.29 10.63 8.81
N GLU A 149 5.26 9.93 9.29
CA GLU A 149 4.24 10.52 10.14
C GLU A 149 4.68 10.65 11.60
N ALA A 150 5.39 9.64 12.13
CA ALA A 150 5.69 9.50 13.56
C ALA A 150 7.19 9.35 13.88
N ASP A 151 8.08 9.71 12.95
CA ASP A 151 9.54 9.56 13.04
C ASP A 151 10.04 8.09 13.11
N PHE A 152 9.15 7.11 13.24
CA PHE A 152 9.46 5.67 13.22
C PHE A 152 8.17 4.86 13.09
N CYS A 153 8.29 3.62 12.61
CA CYS A 153 7.18 2.68 12.61
C CYS A 153 6.97 2.12 14.04
N PRO A 154 5.82 2.35 14.66
CA PRO A 154 5.55 1.90 16.03
C PRO A 154 5.27 0.41 16.14
N TYR A 155 5.13 -0.28 15.02
CA TYR A 155 4.74 -1.68 14.92
C TYR A 155 5.94 -2.59 14.74
N CYS A 156 5.95 -3.70 15.50
CA CYS A 156 6.93 -4.75 15.29
C CYS A 156 6.51 -5.66 14.12
N GLN A 157 7.43 -6.51 13.66
CA GLN A 157 7.19 -7.48 12.59
C GLN A 157 5.86 -8.25 12.73
N HIS A 158 5.59 -8.77 13.92
CA HIS A 158 4.36 -9.50 14.21
C HIS A 158 3.09 -8.63 14.06
N ASP A 159 3.15 -7.37 14.50
CA ASP A 159 2.05 -6.43 14.37
C ASP A 159 1.82 -6.08 12.90
N ILE A 160 2.90 -5.84 12.13
CA ILE A 160 2.83 -5.57 10.68
C ILE A 160 2.19 -6.76 9.95
N ALA A 161 2.63 -7.98 10.24
CA ALA A 161 2.08 -9.19 9.65
C ALA A 161 0.56 -9.29 9.88
N LYS A 162 0.11 -9.02 11.11
CA LYS A 162 -1.32 -9.01 11.43
C LYS A 162 -2.09 -7.90 10.73
N LEU A 163 -1.51 -6.70 10.69
CA LEU A 163 -2.14 -5.53 10.08
C LEU A 163 -2.29 -5.70 8.57
N LEU A 164 -1.22 -6.15 7.92
CA LEU A 164 -1.22 -6.38 6.48
C LEU A 164 -1.86 -7.73 6.09
N GLY A 165 -2.20 -8.59 7.07
CA GLY A 165 -2.75 -9.92 6.83
C GLY A 165 -1.76 -10.82 6.08
N LEU A 166 -0.46 -10.65 6.35
CA LEU A 166 0.65 -11.40 5.81
C LEU A 166 1.09 -12.50 6.77
N ASP A 167 1.84 -13.48 6.26
CA ASP A 167 2.57 -14.40 7.13
C ASP A 167 3.76 -13.66 7.76
N GLU A 168 4.05 -14.00 9.02
CA GLU A 168 5.14 -13.33 9.77
C GLU A 168 6.51 -13.56 9.13
N SER A 169 6.72 -14.74 8.52
CA SER A 169 7.92 -15.05 7.75
C SER A 169 8.08 -14.16 6.52
N ASP A 170 7.00 -13.86 5.81
CA ASP A 170 7.05 -13.00 4.63
C ASP A 170 7.41 -11.55 5.00
N VAL A 171 6.93 -11.08 6.14
CA VAL A 171 7.29 -9.76 6.69
C VAL A 171 8.74 -9.74 7.14
N GLU A 172 9.22 -10.83 7.79
CA GLU A 172 10.63 -10.96 8.19
C GLU A 172 11.57 -10.91 6.98
N ASP A 173 11.26 -11.69 5.94
CA ASP A 173 12.01 -11.71 4.69
C ASP A 173 12.01 -10.34 4.00
N ALA A 174 10.86 -9.65 3.99
CA ALA A 174 10.75 -8.31 3.44
C ALA A 174 11.60 -7.29 4.20
N ILE A 175 11.56 -7.31 5.54
CA ILE A 175 12.37 -6.42 6.38
C ILE A 175 13.88 -6.74 6.21
N ALA A 176 14.25 -8.01 6.13
CA ALA A 176 15.62 -8.41 5.87
C ALA A 176 16.11 -7.93 4.50
N PHE A 177 15.29 -8.12 3.46
CA PHE A 177 15.57 -7.65 2.10
C PHE A 177 15.85 -6.13 2.08
N TRP A 178 14.97 -5.33 2.66
CA TRP A 178 15.15 -3.88 2.68
C TRP A 178 16.28 -3.43 3.61
N GLY A 179 16.56 -4.18 4.67
CA GLY A 179 17.73 -3.99 5.52
C GLY A 179 19.04 -4.19 4.76
N GLU A 180 19.14 -5.23 3.92
CA GLU A 180 20.31 -5.47 3.05
C GLU A 180 20.49 -4.37 1.98
N LYS A 181 19.40 -3.78 1.51
CA LYS A 181 19.44 -2.63 0.59
C LYS A 181 19.69 -1.29 1.33
N GLY A 182 19.73 -1.30 2.66
CA GLY A 182 19.93 -0.12 3.50
C GLY A 182 18.72 0.82 3.60
N LEU A 183 17.55 0.41 3.12
CA LEU A 183 16.33 1.23 3.13
C LEU A 183 15.58 1.14 4.46
N VAL A 184 15.70 0.04 5.19
CA VAL A 184 15.06 -0.16 6.50
C VAL A 184 16.12 -0.44 7.55
N ASP A 185 16.10 0.35 8.61
CA ASP A 185 16.94 0.19 9.79
C ASP A 185 16.15 -0.47 10.93
N ARG A 186 16.79 -1.42 11.62
CA ARG A 186 16.30 -1.99 12.87
C ARG A 186 17.01 -1.32 14.03
N ALA A 187 16.29 -0.55 14.83
CA ALA A 187 16.80 0.07 16.04
C ALA A 187 16.38 -0.73 17.27
N CYS A 188 17.35 -1.32 17.95
CA CYS A 188 17.18 -1.90 19.27
C CYS A 188 17.81 -0.97 20.29
N GLY A 189 17.04 -0.18 21.00
CA GLY A 189 17.55 0.71 22.04
C GLY A 189 17.34 0.14 23.44
N PRO A 190 18.28 0.39 24.40
CA PRO A 190 18.16 -0.08 25.78
C PRO A 190 16.98 0.53 26.53
N LEU A 191 16.34 1.57 25.97
CA LEU A 191 15.17 2.24 26.53
C LEU A 191 13.85 1.67 25.96
N PHE A 192 13.90 0.78 24.98
CA PHE A 192 12.71 0.26 24.32
C PHE A 192 12.71 -1.25 24.39
N ASN A 193 11.73 -1.81 25.06
CA ASN A 193 11.50 -3.26 25.14
C ASN A 193 11.03 -3.89 23.81
N LYS A 194 10.96 -3.11 22.72
CA LYS A 194 10.52 -3.56 21.41
C LYS A 194 11.48 -3.07 20.33
N GLU A 195 11.67 -3.92 19.34
CA GLU A 195 12.34 -3.55 18.09
C GLU A 195 11.55 -2.43 17.39
N ARG A 196 12.27 -1.44 16.89
CA ARG A 196 11.70 -0.35 16.08
C ARG A 196 12.24 -0.47 14.68
N LEU A 197 11.33 -0.30 13.73
CA LEU A 197 11.66 -0.23 12.31
C LEU A 197 11.60 1.23 11.88
N ASN A 198 12.56 1.62 11.05
CA ASN A 198 12.60 2.96 10.50
C ASN A 198 13.09 2.92 9.06
N VAL A 199 12.62 3.87 8.26
CA VAL A 199 13.18 4.11 6.94
C VAL A 199 14.47 4.93 7.07
N ASN A 200 15.51 4.49 6.37
CA ASN A 200 16.73 5.26 6.23
C ASN A 200 16.49 6.39 5.20
N LEU A 201 16.42 7.62 5.68
CA LEU A 201 16.07 8.78 4.85
C LEU A 201 17.07 9.04 3.72
N PHE A 202 18.36 8.73 3.89
CA PHE A 202 19.35 8.90 2.82
C PHE A 202 19.10 7.90 1.69
N ALA A 203 18.97 6.61 2.03
CA ALA A 203 18.69 5.58 1.05
C ALA A 203 17.30 5.76 0.41
N TRP A 204 16.33 6.29 1.16
CA TRP A 204 15.04 6.66 0.60
C TRP A 204 15.12 7.79 -0.44
N ASN A 205 15.89 8.84 -0.15
CA ASN A 205 16.12 9.92 -1.11
C ASN A 205 16.84 9.43 -2.37
N ASP A 206 17.78 8.48 -2.22
CA ASP A 206 18.46 7.84 -3.35
C ASP A 206 17.46 7.01 -4.18
N LEU A 207 16.57 6.23 -3.54
CA LEU A 207 15.48 5.51 -4.21
C LEU A 207 14.58 6.49 -4.96
N TYR A 208 14.10 7.52 -4.27
CA TYR A 208 13.19 8.52 -4.84
C TYR A 208 13.81 9.22 -6.06
N GLY A 209 15.08 9.60 -5.97
CA GLY A 209 15.82 10.24 -7.08
C GLY A 209 16.14 9.29 -8.24
N ALA A 210 16.12 7.97 -8.02
CA ALA A 210 16.36 6.96 -9.06
C ALA A 210 15.10 6.56 -9.84
N LEU A 211 13.91 6.90 -9.32
CA LEU A 211 12.64 6.64 -10.00
C LEU A 211 12.42 7.64 -11.14
N ASP A 212 11.91 7.14 -12.25
CA ASP A 212 11.50 7.99 -13.38
C ASP A 212 10.10 8.57 -13.11
N TRP A 213 10.06 9.81 -12.62
CA TRP A 213 8.82 10.52 -12.35
C TRP A 213 8.22 11.19 -13.59
N GLY A 214 8.87 11.10 -14.76
CA GLY A 214 8.51 11.81 -15.97
C GLY A 214 8.85 13.32 -15.92
N GLU A 215 8.71 14.01 -17.05
CA GLU A 215 9.07 15.43 -17.18
C GLU A 215 8.18 16.38 -16.34
N GLU A 216 7.07 15.91 -15.82
CA GLU A 216 6.11 16.76 -15.09
C GLU A 216 6.57 17.11 -13.68
N TRP A 217 7.34 16.24 -13.03
CA TRP A 217 7.82 16.48 -11.65
C TRP A 217 8.87 17.59 -11.55
N GLU A 218 9.63 17.84 -12.61
CA GLU A 218 10.55 19.02 -12.67
C GLU A 218 9.82 20.36 -12.55
N LYS A 219 8.52 20.39 -12.92
CA LYS A 219 7.70 21.61 -12.84
C LYS A 219 7.26 21.98 -11.42
N PHE A 220 7.26 21.04 -10.49
CA PHE A 220 6.81 21.28 -9.11
C PHE A 220 7.92 21.66 -8.13
N GLY A 221 9.19 21.71 -8.56
CA GLY A 221 10.29 22.26 -7.76
C GLY A 221 10.59 21.47 -6.48
N LEU A 222 10.27 20.17 -6.47
CA LEU A 222 10.53 19.24 -5.38
C LEU A 222 11.83 18.44 -5.60
N CYS A 223 12.82 19.09 -6.23
CA CYS A 223 14.19 18.61 -6.28
C CYS A 223 15.07 19.42 -5.31
#